data_134c88c8c5da7e1f7a6efb2dac9cbd74
#
_entry.id   134c88c8c5da7e1f7a6efb2dac9cbd74
#
_cell.length_a   1.000
_cell.length_b   1.000
_cell.length_c   1.000
_cell.angle_alpha   90.00
_cell.angle_beta   90.00
_cell.angle_gamma   90.00
#
_symmetry.space_group_name_H-M   'P 1'
#
loop_
_entity.id
_entity.type
_entity.pdbx_description
1 polymer ?
#
loop_
_entity_poly.entity_id
_entity_poly.type
_entity_poly.pdbx_seq_one_letter_code
_entity_poly.pdbx_strand_id
1 'polypeptide(L)'
;LLAIGGYRGVITFVSLFFNIAVFSISIILMSWGWDPVIVTFASCLIIAYITLFFQNGRNSKTFASFFAVLAVLLLLFALSYFMGYGAHLRGVNEIMKYEEEIARLSPDISINMAKIAVSMIITGLIGAAMDASIAVSSAVYEVYNNNRNLSLADLFMSGIHIGGDILGATVNTLYFACLGESLTLFILFRNYHYSVLEVINSKAFCQEFVDIVISCISCILVIPLTAFAISYILKNLNRFEKYLPDDDLFIELDELREGKH
;
A
#
# COMPACT_ATOMS: atom_id res chain seq x y z
N LEU A 1 -8.12 -18.19 7.85
CA LEU A 1 -9.04 -17.39 7.03
C LEU A 1 -10.36 -18.13 6.80
N LEU A 2 -10.35 -19.35 6.26
CA LEU A 2 -11.57 -20.12 5.94
C LEU A 2 -12.39 -20.49 7.18
N ALA A 3 -11.74 -20.89 8.27
CA ALA A 3 -12.42 -21.37 9.49
C ALA A 3 -13.19 -20.27 10.26
N ILE A 4 -12.73 -19.03 10.19
CA ILE A 4 -13.31 -17.90 10.95
C ILE A 4 -14.05 -16.92 10.03
N GLY A 5 -13.54 -16.72 8.81
CA GLY A 5 -14.06 -15.71 7.87
C GLY A 5 -15.26 -16.17 7.04
N GLY A 6 -15.64 -17.46 7.06
CA GLY A 6 -16.74 -17.97 6.24
C GLY A 6 -16.60 -17.57 4.76
N TYR A 7 -17.69 -17.11 4.14
CA TYR A 7 -17.70 -16.68 2.74
C TYR A 7 -16.70 -15.53 2.44
N ARG A 8 -16.60 -14.54 3.33
CA ARG A 8 -15.61 -13.46 3.20
C ARG A 8 -14.18 -13.98 3.27
N GLY A 9 -13.92 -14.99 4.12
CA GLY A 9 -12.61 -15.65 4.20
C GLY A 9 -12.21 -16.37 2.91
N VAL A 10 -13.18 -16.95 2.18
CA VAL A 10 -12.96 -17.56 0.85
C VAL A 10 -12.56 -16.49 -0.16
N ILE A 11 -13.28 -15.36 -0.21
CA ILE A 11 -12.98 -14.25 -1.12
C ILE A 11 -11.57 -13.70 -0.86
N THR A 12 -11.22 -13.48 0.41
CA THR A 12 -9.88 -13.02 0.80
C THR A 12 -8.79 -14.00 0.36
N PHE A 13 -9.03 -15.30 0.54
CA PHE A 13 -8.09 -16.33 0.13
C PHE A 13 -7.89 -16.35 -1.40
N VAL A 14 -8.97 -16.25 -2.17
CA VAL A 14 -8.92 -16.18 -3.64
C VAL A 14 -8.21 -14.89 -4.09
N SER A 15 -8.50 -13.75 -3.47
CA SER A 15 -7.81 -12.47 -3.73
C SER A 15 -6.31 -12.58 -3.51
N LEU A 16 -5.87 -13.28 -2.46
CA LEU A 16 -4.45 -13.51 -2.19
C LEU A 16 -3.77 -14.28 -3.35
N PHE A 17 -4.42 -15.32 -3.89
CA PHE A 17 -3.89 -16.04 -5.05
C PHE A 17 -3.78 -15.16 -6.29
N PHE A 18 -4.77 -14.31 -6.56
CA PHE A 18 -4.69 -13.37 -7.66
C PHE A 18 -3.56 -12.36 -7.46
N ASN A 19 -3.37 -11.85 -6.26
CA ASN A 19 -2.28 -10.92 -5.96
C ASN A 19 -0.91 -11.58 -6.16
N ILE A 20 -0.73 -12.84 -5.71
CA ILE A 20 0.49 -13.61 -5.95
C ILE A 20 0.70 -13.84 -7.45
N ALA A 21 -0.34 -14.17 -8.21
CA ALA A 21 -0.25 -14.36 -9.65
C ALA A 21 0.17 -13.07 -10.37
N VAL A 22 -0.44 -11.91 -10.03
CA VAL A 22 -0.07 -10.61 -10.59
C VAL A 22 1.39 -10.27 -10.27
N PHE A 23 1.82 -10.50 -9.04
CA PHE A 23 3.21 -10.28 -8.63
C PHE A 23 4.19 -11.20 -9.39
N SER A 24 3.86 -12.47 -9.56
CA SER A 24 4.66 -13.43 -10.32
C SER A 24 4.77 -13.03 -11.80
N ILE A 25 3.66 -12.60 -12.41
CA ILE A 25 3.65 -12.10 -13.79
C ILE A 25 4.52 -10.85 -13.91
N SER A 26 4.48 -9.94 -12.93
CA SER A 26 5.32 -8.74 -12.96
C SER A 26 6.81 -9.06 -12.95
N ILE A 27 7.23 -10.05 -12.16
CA ILE A 27 8.62 -10.53 -12.16
C ILE A 27 9.01 -11.08 -13.54
N ILE A 28 8.15 -11.89 -14.17
CA ILE A 28 8.39 -12.45 -15.50
C ILE A 28 8.51 -11.33 -16.56
N LEU A 29 7.64 -10.33 -16.52
CA LEU A 29 7.70 -9.19 -17.43
C LEU A 29 9.01 -8.39 -17.27
N MET A 30 9.44 -8.17 -16.02
CA MET A 30 10.73 -7.52 -15.74
C MET A 30 11.90 -8.36 -16.28
N SER A 31 11.86 -9.68 -16.15
CA SER A 31 12.89 -10.57 -16.69
C SER A 31 12.95 -10.56 -18.21
N TRP A 32 11.87 -10.22 -18.90
CA TRP A 32 11.83 -10.03 -20.35
C TRP A 32 12.34 -8.65 -20.80
N GLY A 33 12.83 -7.82 -19.87
CA GLY A 33 13.41 -6.53 -20.15
C GLY A 33 12.45 -5.35 -20.17
N TRP A 34 11.21 -5.56 -19.70
CA TRP A 34 10.27 -4.44 -19.50
C TRP A 34 10.77 -3.53 -18.38
N ASP A 35 10.42 -2.26 -18.45
CA ASP A 35 10.82 -1.29 -17.43
C ASP A 35 10.25 -1.66 -16.06
N PRO A 36 11.10 -1.96 -15.04
CA PRO A 36 10.65 -2.42 -13.74
C PRO A 36 9.68 -1.46 -13.06
N VAL A 37 9.89 -0.17 -13.21
CA VAL A 37 9.10 0.87 -12.53
C VAL A 37 7.69 0.94 -13.11
N ILE A 38 7.55 0.85 -14.44
CA ILE A 38 6.25 0.85 -15.13
C ILE A 38 5.48 -0.43 -14.79
N VAL A 39 6.16 -1.58 -14.85
CA VAL A 39 5.55 -2.88 -14.52
C VAL A 39 5.05 -2.89 -13.08
N THR A 40 5.87 -2.41 -12.13
CA THR A 40 5.47 -2.33 -10.71
C THR A 40 4.28 -1.41 -10.51
N PHE A 41 4.27 -0.24 -11.14
CA PHE A 41 3.14 0.69 -11.03
C PHE A 41 1.84 0.05 -11.53
N ALA A 42 1.88 -0.59 -12.71
CA ALA A 42 0.72 -1.29 -13.26
C ALA A 42 0.26 -2.45 -12.36
N SER A 43 1.20 -3.24 -11.84
CA SER A 43 0.91 -4.35 -10.93
C SER A 43 0.30 -3.87 -9.62
N CYS A 44 0.81 -2.79 -9.05
CA CYS A 44 0.27 -2.17 -7.84
C CYS A 44 -1.17 -1.68 -8.04
N LEU A 45 -1.49 -1.10 -9.20
CA LEU A 45 -2.86 -0.70 -9.53
C LEU A 45 -3.80 -1.91 -9.63
N ILE A 46 -3.36 -2.98 -10.27
CA ILE A 46 -4.14 -4.22 -10.39
C ILE A 46 -4.36 -4.85 -9.02
N ILE A 47 -3.32 -4.95 -8.20
CA ILE A 47 -3.39 -5.48 -6.84
C ILE A 47 -4.34 -4.63 -5.98
N ALA A 48 -4.23 -3.29 -6.04
CA ALA A 48 -5.13 -2.40 -5.32
C ALA A 48 -6.60 -2.58 -5.77
N TYR A 49 -6.83 -2.72 -7.07
CA TYR A 49 -8.16 -2.98 -7.60
C TYR A 49 -8.72 -4.32 -7.09
N ILE A 50 -7.94 -5.40 -7.19
CA ILE A 50 -8.36 -6.73 -6.71
C ILE A 50 -8.61 -6.70 -5.20
N THR A 51 -7.69 -6.18 -4.42
CA THR A 51 -7.79 -6.18 -2.95
C THR A 51 -8.95 -5.32 -2.47
N LEU A 52 -9.11 -4.11 -3.01
CA LEU A 52 -10.16 -3.21 -2.56
C LEU A 52 -11.55 -3.62 -3.09
N PHE A 53 -11.71 -3.78 -4.41
CA PHE A 53 -13.04 -4.00 -4.99
C PHE A 53 -13.51 -5.45 -4.97
N PHE A 54 -12.64 -6.41 -5.25
CA PHE A 54 -13.04 -7.82 -5.25
C PHE A 54 -13.27 -8.34 -3.83
N GLN A 55 -12.48 -7.88 -2.85
CA GLN A 55 -12.58 -8.33 -1.47
C GLN A 55 -13.66 -7.60 -0.67
N ASN A 56 -13.88 -6.31 -0.92
CA ASN A 56 -14.77 -5.47 -0.12
C ASN A 56 -16.03 -4.98 -0.86
N GLY A 57 -16.21 -5.33 -2.15
CA GLY A 57 -17.34 -4.88 -2.95
C GLY A 57 -17.20 -3.43 -3.46
N ARG A 58 -18.19 -2.98 -4.24
CA ARG A 58 -18.24 -1.64 -4.83
C ARG A 58 -19.09 -0.70 -3.98
N ASN A 59 -18.51 -0.20 -2.92
CA ASN A 59 -19.15 0.72 -1.99
C ASN A 59 -18.35 2.02 -1.81
N SER A 60 -18.92 3.00 -1.13
CA SER A 60 -18.31 4.32 -0.88
C SER A 60 -16.94 4.21 -0.20
N LYS A 61 -16.78 3.25 0.73
CA LYS A 61 -15.53 3.02 1.45
C LYS A 61 -14.41 2.61 0.50
N THR A 62 -14.69 1.60 -0.33
CA THR A 62 -13.74 1.03 -1.28
C THR A 62 -13.34 2.02 -2.37
N PHE A 63 -14.32 2.78 -2.86
CA PHE A 63 -14.09 3.78 -3.89
C PHE A 63 -13.21 4.93 -3.38
N ALA A 64 -13.50 5.43 -2.18
CA ALA A 64 -12.67 6.44 -1.53
C ALA A 64 -11.25 5.96 -1.29
N SER A 65 -11.10 4.73 -0.77
CA SER A 65 -9.81 4.12 -0.52
C SER A 65 -8.99 3.94 -1.79
N PHE A 66 -9.61 3.48 -2.87
CA PHE A 66 -8.92 3.29 -4.14
C PHE A 66 -8.35 4.60 -4.69
N PHE A 67 -9.14 5.68 -4.68
CA PHE A 67 -8.65 6.99 -5.14
C PHE A 67 -7.56 7.57 -4.24
N ALA A 68 -7.68 7.39 -2.92
CA ALA A 68 -6.66 7.84 -2.00
C ALA A 68 -5.34 7.09 -2.20
N VAL A 69 -5.40 5.76 -2.32
CA VAL A 69 -4.24 4.90 -2.60
C VAL A 69 -3.61 5.25 -3.95
N LEU A 70 -4.42 5.47 -4.99
CA LEU A 70 -3.94 5.89 -6.30
C LEU A 70 -3.18 7.22 -6.22
N ALA A 71 -3.75 8.21 -5.51
CA ALA A 71 -3.11 9.53 -5.34
C ALA A 71 -1.77 9.41 -4.60
N VAL A 72 -1.72 8.62 -3.52
CA VAL A 72 -0.49 8.35 -2.77
C VAL A 72 0.52 7.62 -3.64
N LEU A 73 0.10 6.60 -4.38
CA LEU A 73 0.96 5.83 -5.26
C LEU A 73 1.62 6.72 -6.32
N LEU A 74 0.87 7.64 -6.94
CA LEU A 74 1.41 8.60 -7.91
C LEU A 74 2.42 9.55 -7.27
N LEU A 75 2.12 10.04 -6.07
CA LEU A 75 3.00 10.97 -5.35
C LEU A 75 4.29 10.27 -4.93
N LEU A 76 4.18 9.05 -4.39
CA LEU A 76 5.34 8.28 -3.94
C LEU A 76 6.17 7.74 -5.11
N PHE A 77 5.54 7.43 -6.23
CA PHE A 77 6.24 7.12 -7.46
C PHE A 77 7.16 8.28 -7.88
N ALA A 78 6.64 9.52 -7.85
CA ALA A 78 7.44 10.70 -8.14
C ALA A 78 8.57 10.88 -7.12
N LEU A 79 8.27 10.70 -5.83
CA LEU A 79 9.25 10.81 -4.74
C LEU A 79 10.34 9.73 -4.84
N SER A 80 9.95 8.47 -5.02
CA SER A 80 10.88 7.34 -5.15
C SER A 80 11.76 7.46 -6.38
N TYR A 81 11.21 7.95 -7.49
CA TYR A 81 11.99 8.22 -8.70
C TYR A 81 13.03 9.31 -8.43
N PHE A 82 12.65 10.40 -7.77
CA PHE A 82 13.56 11.47 -7.41
C PHE A 82 14.66 11.01 -6.44
N MET A 83 14.29 10.25 -5.39
CA MET A 83 15.23 9.72 -4.42
C MET A 83 16.15 8.64 -5.01
N GLY A 84 15.62 7.73 -5.83
CA GLY A 84 16.42 6.69 -6.49
C GLY A 84 17.52 7.27 -7.40
N TYR A 85 17.24 8.40 -8.04
CA TYR A 85 18.24 9.13 -8.81
C TYR A 85 19.19 9.98 -7.93
N GLY A 86 18.66 10.65 -6.91
CA GLY A 86 19.41 11.59 -6.05
C GLY A 86 20.30 10.90 -5.02
N ALA A 87 19.85 9.80 -4.42
CA ALA A 87 20.58 9.09 -3.38
C ALA A 87 21.69 8.17 -3.90
N HIS A 88 21.94 8.14 -5.21
CA HIS A 88 22.97 7.28 -5.83
C HIS A 88 22.86 5.80 -5.43
N LEU A 89 21.64 5.31 -5.12
CA LEU A 89 21.35 3.91 -4.79
C LEU A 89 21.54 2.97 -6.02
N ARG A 90 22.41 3.37 -6.95
CA ARG A 90 22.71 2.63 -8.15
C ARG A 90 23.65 1.46 -7.86
N GLY A 91 23.28 0.29 -8.36
CA GLY A 91 24.10 -0.92 -8.28
C GLY A 91 23.72 -1.85 -7.14
N VAL A 92 24.40 -2.97 -7.11
CA VAL A 92 24.21 -4.07 -6.18
C VAL A 92 24.62 -3.62 -4.76
N ASN A 93 23.82 -3.93 -3.74
CA ASN A 93 24.19 -3.70 -2.34
C ASN A 93 25.15 -4.82 -1.85
N GLU A 94 25.69 -4.64 -0.64
CA GLU A 94 26.66 -5.56 -0.06
C GLU A 94 26.12 -6.99 0.05
N ILE A 95 24.81 -7.15 0.38
CA ILE A 95 24.16 -8.47 0.49
C ILE A 95 24.07 -9.14 -0.87
N MET A 96 23.60 -8.43 -1.88
CA MET A 96 23.45 -8.97 -3.23
C MET A 96 24.79 -9.42 -3.81
N LYS A 97 25.88 -8.72 -3.50
CA LYS A 97 27.23 -9.14 -3.92
C LYS A 97 27.61 -10.51 -3.35
N TYR A 98 27.28 -10.74 -2.08
CA TYR A 98 27.55 -12.04 -1.45
C TYR A 98 26.66 -13.15 -2.03
N GLU A 99 25.40 -12.86 -2.30
CA GLU A 99 24.49 -13.81 -2.94
C GLU A 99 24.94 -14.16 -4.35
N GLU A 100 25.39 -13.19 -5.16
CA GLU A 100 25.96 -13.42 -6.51
C GLU A 100 27.22 -14.26 -6.44
N GLU A 101 28.11 -14.01 -5.47
CA GLU A 101 29.36 -14.74 -5.32
C GLU A 101 29.13 -16.20 -4.91
N ILE A 102 28.11 -16.45 -4.06
CA ILE A 102 27.69 -17.80 -3.65
C ILE A 102 26.97 -18.54 -4.78
N ALA A 103 26.09 -17.87 -5.52
CA ALA A 103 25.27 -18.51 -6.54
C ALA A 103 26.04 -18.85 -7.83
N ARG A 104 27.17 -18.20 -8.10
CA ARG A 104 27.99 -18.31 -9.35
C ARG A 104 27.16 -18.32 -10.65
N LEU A 105 25.92 -17.82 -10.54
CA LEU A 105 24.94 -17.75 -11.59
C LEU A 105 24.68 -16.26 -11.84
N SER A 106 25.64 -15.58 -12.46
CA SER A 106 25.37 -14.26 -13.03
C SER A 106 25.13 -14.43 -14.54
N PRO A 107 23.90 -14.65 -15.00
CA PRO A 107 23.54 -14.23 -16.33
C PRO A 107 23.68 -12.69 -16.32
N ASP A 108 24.27 -12.12 -17.35
CA ASP A 108 24.31 -10.67 -17.57
C ASP A 108 22.87 -10.14 -17.70
N ILE A 109 22.23 -9.92 -16.54
CA ILE A 109 20.87 -9.36 -16.48
C ILE A 109 21.06 -7.87 -16.67
N SER A 110 20.80 -7.36 -17.86
CA SER A 110 20.88 -5.94 -18.23
C SER A 110 19.79 -5.08 -17.58
N ILE A 111 19.37 -5.41 -16.34
CA ILE A 111 18.34 -4.70 -15.60
C ILE A 111 18.97 -3.58 -14.77
N ASN A 112 18.38 -2.39 -14.82
CA ASN A 112 18.84 -1.27 -14.02
C ASN A 112 18.46 -1.47 -12.54
N MET A 113 19.44 -1.81 -11.69
CA MET A 113 19.23 -2.08 -10.26
C MET A 113 18.64 -0.89 -9.48
N ALA A 114 18.87 0.36 -9.92
CA ALA A 114 18.22 1.52 -9.30
C ALA A 114 16.70 1.51 -9.54
N LYS A 115 16.25 1.03 -10.71
CA LYS A 115 14.82 0.88 -11.00
C LYS A 115 14.20 -0.26 -10.20
N ILE A 116 14.95 -1.34 -9.97
CA ILE A 116 14.51 -2.43 -9.10
C ILE A 116 14.35 -1.93 -7.66
N ALA A 117 15.30 -1.18 -7.12
CA ALA A 117 15.20 -0.63 -5.77
C ALA A 117 13.94 0.26 -5.61
N VAL A 118 13.66 1.14 -6.58
CA VAL A 118 12.42 1.93 -6.60
C VAL A 118 11.18 1.02 -6.64
N SER A 119 11.21 -0.05 -7.43
CA SER A 119 10.11 -1.01 -7.53
C SER A 119 9.87 -1.76 -6.22
N MET A 120 10.92 -2.13 -5.49
CA MET A 120 10.83 -2.77 -4.17
C MET A 120 10.14 -1.85 -3.18
N ILE A 121 10.58 -0.60 -3.08
CA ILE A 121 9.96 0.41 -2.20
C ILE A 121 8.47 0.56 -2.50
N ILE A 122 8.09 0.75 -3.77
CA ILE A 122 6.68 0.94 -4.17
C ILE A 122 5.84 -0.30 -3.83
N THR A 123 6.38 -1.51 -4.04
CA THR A 123 5.67 -2.76 -3.75
C THR A 123 5.46 -2.95 -2.24
N GLY A 124 6.47 -2.64 -1.43
CA GLY A 124 6.40 -2.80 0.02
C GLY A 124 5.35 -1.90 0.68
N LEU A 125 5.25 -0.65 0.25
CA LEU A 125 4.38 0.34 0.87
C LEU A 125 2.90 0.21 0.52
N ILE A 126 2.55 -0.41 -0.63
CA ILE A 126 1.16 -0.39 -1.11
C ILE A 126 0.20 -1.14 -0.20
N GLY A 127 0.63 -2.25 0.39
CA GLY A 127 -0.17 -3.04 1.32
C GLY A 127 -0.61 -2.21 2.53
N ALA A 128 0.34 -1.57 3.20
CA ALA A 128 0.07 -0.73 4.36
C ALA A 128 -0.80 0.49 4.03
N ALA A 129 -0.60 1.11 2.86
CA ALA A 129 -1.42 2.21 2.40
C ALA A 129 -2.88 1.77 2.14
N MET A 130 -3.10 0.59 1.56
CA MET A 130 -4.44 0.03 1.37
C MET A 130 -5.14 -0.26 2.69
N ASP A 131 -4.44 -0.91 3.64
CA ASP A 131 -4.99 -1.26 4.94
C ASP A 131 -5.37 0.00 5.75
N ALA A 132 -4.49 0.99 5.82
CA ALA A 132 -4.78 2.25 6.48
C ALA A 132 -5.95 2.98 5.80
N SER A 133 -6.00 3.00 4.48
CA SER A 133 -7.06 3.66 3.72
C SER A 133 -8.43 3.02 3.96
N ILE A 134 -8.56 1.69 3.85
CA ILE A 134 -9.84 1.01 4.08
C ILE A 134 -10.31 1.13 5.55
N ALA A 135 -9.38 1.13 6.51
CA ALA A 135 -9.69 1.31 7.92
C ALA A 135 -10.25 2.72 8.18
N VAL A 136 -9.60 3.77 7.68
CA VAL A 136 -10.07 5.16 7.82
C VAL A 136 -11.40 5.37 7.10
N SER A 137 -11.55 4.90 5.86
CA SER A 137 -12.80 5.07 5.12
C SER A 137 -13.97 4.35 5.78
N SER A 138 -13.74 3.15 6.33
CA SER A 138 -14.76 2.40 7.06
C SER A 138 -15.18 3.11 8.34
N ALA A 139 -14.22 3.66 9.08
CA ALA A 139 -14.51 4.39 10.32
C ALA A 139 -15.30 5.68 10.06
N VAL A 140 -14.94 6.47 9.05
CA VAL A 140 -15.67 7.68 8.66
C VAL A 140 -17.07 7.35 8.16
N TYR A 141 -17.23 6.25 7.43
CA TYR A 141 -18.54 5.76 7.00
C TYR A 141 -19.45 5.42 8.18
N GLU A 142 -18.95 4.75 9.22
CA GLU A 142 -19.69 4.46 10.44
C GLU A 142 -20.07 5.74 11.21
N VAL A 143 -19.17 6.71 11.27
CA VAL A 143 -19.49 8.03 11.87
C VAL A 143 -20.63 8.71 11.12
N TYR A 144 -20.63 8.68 9.78
CA TYR A 144 -21.70 9.24 8.98
C TYR A 144 -23.03 8.50 9.15
N ASN A 145 -23.01 7.16 9.24
CA ASN A 145 -24.22 6.37 9.50
C ASN A 145 -24.87 6.71 10.83
N ASN A 146 -24.07 6.95 11.86
CA ASN A 146 -24.56 7.33 13.17
C ASN A 146 -25.12 8.77 13.21
N ASN A 147 -24.59 9.67 12.38
CA ASN A 147 -25.07 11.06 12.31
C ASN A 147 -24.90 11.63 10.89
N ARG A 148 -25.97 11.54 10.10
CA ARG A 148 -26.01 12.00 8.69
C ARG A 148 -25.98 13.53 8.54
N ASN A 149 -26.20 14.29 9.64
CA ASN A 149 -26.23 15.74 9.61
C ASN A 149 -24.86 16.41 9.73
N LEU A 150 -23.80 15.64 9.97
CA LEU A 150 -22.42 16.16 10.07
C LEU A 150 -22.01 16.89 8.78
N SER A 151 -21.31 17.99 8.92
CA SER A 151 -20.73 18.71 7.76
C SER A 151 -19.57 17.93 7.16
N LEU A 152 -19.17 18.30 5.92
CA LEU A 152 -17.99 17.73 5.29
C LEU A 152 -16.73 17.93 6.15
N ALA A 153 -16.60 19.11 6.78
CA ALA A 153 -15.47 19.43 7.64
C ALA A 153 -15.46 18.55 8.90
N ASP A 154 -16.61 18.31 9.53
CA ASP A 154 -16.70 17.46 10.72
C ASP A 154 -16.35 16.00 10.41
N LEU A 155 -16.82 15.47 9.27
CA LEU A 155 -16.49 14.13 8.80
C LEU A 155 -15.00 14.00 8.50
N PHE A 156 -14.42 14.99 7.82
CA PHE A 156 -13.00 15.04 7.55
C PHE A 156 -12.17 15.05 8.83
N MET A 157 -12.51 15.91 9.78
CA MET A 157 -11.81 15.97 11.07
C MET A 157 -11.96 14.68 11.88
N SER A 158 -13.13 14.06 11.86
CA SER A 158 -13.32 12.73 12.47
C SER A 158 -12.40 11.70 11.83
N GLY A 159 -12.28 11.72 10.49
CA GLY A 159 -11.37 10.85 9.77
C GLY A 159 -9.89 11.07 10.11
N ILE A 160 -9.47 12.32 10.32
CA ILE A 160 -8.11 12.65 10.78
C ILE A 160 -7.87 12.14 12.20
N HIS A 161 -8.79 12.34 13.12
CA HIS A 161 -8.66 11.87 14.51
C HIS A 161 -8.53 10.34 14.57
N ILE A 162 -9.47 9.62 13.96
CA ILE A 162 -9.45 8.16 13.91
C ILE A 162 -8.22 7.65 13.15
N GLY A 163 -7.87 8.33 12.06
CA GLY A 163 -6.68 8.03 11.27
C GLY A 163 -5.39 8.15 12.07
N GLY A 164 -5.31 9.09 13.02
CA GLY A 164 -4.18 9.22 13.94
C GLY A 164 -3.97 7.99 14.82
N ASP A 165 -5.06 7.42 15.33
CA ASP A 165 -5.00 6.18 16.13
C ASP A 165 -4.57 4.97 15.28
N ILE A 166 -5.11 4.87 14.06
CA ILE A 166 -4.74 3.82 13.10
C ILE A 166 -3.27 3.96 12.68
N LEU A 167 -2.80 5.20 12.47
CA LEU A 167 -1.42 5.47 12.06
C LEU A 167 -0.41 4.90 13.06
N GLY A 168 -0.63 5.12 14.35
CA GLY A 168 0.27 4.63 15.40
C GLY A 168 0.45 3.11 15.34
N ALA A 169 -0.64 2.36 15.20
CA ALA A 169 -0.61 0.91 15.09
C ALA A 169 0.05 0.45 13.77
N THR A 170 -0.31 1.08 12.65
CA THR A 170 0.20 0.70 11.31
C THR A 170 1.70 0.96 11.19
N VAL A 171 2.17 2.14 11.60
CA VAL A 171 3.60 2.49 11.56
C VAL A 171 4.43 1.56 12.46
N ASN A 172 3.91 1.22 13.64
CA ASN A 172 4.59 0.29 14.54
C ASN A 172 4.71 -1.12 13.92
N THR A 173 3.65 -1.61 13.28
CA THR A 173 3.66 -2.90 12.56
C THR A 173 4.66 -2.89 11.40
N LEU A 174 4.67 -1.82 10.59
CA LEU A 174 5.64 -1.64 9.51
C LEU A 174 7.07 -1.63 10.02
N TYR A 175 7.33 -0.89 11.09
CA TYR A 175 8.65 -0.81 11.69
C TYR A 175 9.16 -2.20 12.10
N PHE A 176 8.33 -3.00 12.79
CA PHE A 176 8.72 -4.35 13.18
C PHE A 176 8.85 -5.31 11.98
N ALA A 177 8.04 -5.16 10.95
CA ALA A 177 8.18 -5.95 9.72
C ALA A 177 9.53 -5.66 9.04
N CYS A 178 9.87 -4.39 8.83
CA CYS A 178 11.15 -3.99 8.24
C CYS A 178 12.35 -4.40 9.10
N LEU A 179 12.26 -4.29 10.44
CA LEU A 179 13.31 -4.80 11.33
C LEU A 179 13.48 -6.32 11.19
N GLY A 180 12.36 -7.05 11.06
CA GLY A 180 12.39 -8.50 10.85
C GLY A 180 13.09 -8.89 9.54
N GLU A 181 12.80 -8.18 8.45
CA GLU A 181 13.48 -8.35 7.16
C GLU A 181 14.97 -8.01 7.24
N SER A 182 15.34 -6.96 7.96
CA SER A 182 16.72 -6.50 8.13
C SER A 182 17.55 -7.34 9.11
N LEU A 183 16.98 -8.34 9.81
CA LEU A 183 17.72 -9.14 10.79
C LEU A 183 18.97 -9.81 10.19
N THR A 184 18.86 -10.36 8.99
CA THR A 184 20.00 -10.99 8.28
C THR A 184 21.11 -9.98 8.02
N LEU A 185 20.77 -8.74 7.66
CA LEU A 185 21.71 -7.65 7.45
C LEU A 185 22.47 -7.31 8.74
N PHE A 186 21.78 -7.20 9.87
CA PHE A 186 22.43 -6.92 11.17
C PHE A 186 23.38 -8.04 11.60
N ILE A 187 22.97 -9.30 11.39
CA ILE A 187 23.83 -10.47 11.67
C ILE A 187 25.08 -10.43 10.78
N LEU A 188 24.92 -10.08 9.50
CA LEU A 188 26.02 -9.95 8.55
C LEU A 188 27.02 -8.90 9.02
N PHE A 189 26.57 -7.70 9.36
CA PHE A 189 27.42 -6.62 9.87
C PHE A 189 28.17 -7.04 11.13
N ARG A 190 27.50 -7.75 12.03
CA ARG A 190 28.13 -8.28 13.25
C ARG A 190 29.22 -9.30 12.93
N ASN A 191 28.94 -10.22 12.01
CA ASN A 191 29.87 -11.31 11.66
C ASN A 191 31.12 -10.78 10.95
N TYR A 192 30.98 -9.75 10.14
CA TYR A 192 32.08 -9.09 9.44
C TYR A 192 32.75 -7.96 10.23
N HIS A 193 32.40 -7.81 11.51
CA HIS A 193 32.98 -6.82 12.41
C HIS A 193 32.89 -5.37 11.93
N TYR A 194 31.81 -5.02 11.24
CA TYR A 194 31.57 -3.64 10.81
C TYR A 194 31.49 -2.73 12.04
N SER A 195 32.19 -1.61 11.99
CA SER A 195 32.02 -0.52 12.96
C SER A 195 30.67 0.18 12.73
N VAL A 196 30.16 0.86 13.74
CA VAL A 196 28.90 1.63 13.64
C VAL A 196 28.94 2.64 12.48
N LEU A 197 30.10 3.25 12.25
CA LEU A 197 30.27 4.21 11.16
C LEU A 197 30.17 3.53 9.79
N GLU A 198 30.73 2.34 9.63
CA GLU A 198 30.64 1.54 8.40
C GLU A 198 29.20 1.07 8.15
N VAL A 199 28.49 0.67 9.20
CA VAL A 199 27.07 0.29 9.08
C VAL A 199 26.23 1.46 8.56
N ILE A 200 26.34 2.64 9.19
CA ILE A 200 25.57 3.83 8.80
C ILE A 200 25.89 4.27 7.35
N ASN A 201 27.14 4.09 6.93
CA ASN A 201 27.57 4.43 5.57
C ASN A 201 27.39 3.27 4.57
N SER A 202 26.90 2.11 5.01
CA SER A 202 26.65 0.99 4.11
C SER A 202 25.43 1.27 3.22
N LYS A 203 25.50 0.81 1.98
CA LYS A 203 24.44 0.99 0.99
C LYS A 203 23.19 0.18 1.36
N ALA A 204 23.38 -1.02 1.91
CA ALA A 204 22.30 -1.88 2.36
C ALA A 204 21.51 -1.23 3.48
N PHE A 205 22.17 -0.70 4.51
CA PHE A 205 21.52 0.01 5.61
C PHE A 205 20.77 1.26 5.13
N CYS A 206 21.40 2.05 4.26
CA CYS A 206 20.76 3.23 3.69
C CYS A 206 19.49 2.90 2.89
N GLN A 207 19.51 1.79 2.13
CA GLN A 207 18.36 1.33 1.36
C GLN A 207 17.19 0.93 2.25
N GLU A 208 17.44 0.12 3.29
CA GLU A 208 16.44 -0.28 4.29
C GLU A 208 15.85 0.93 5.03
N PHE A 209 16.71 1.87 5.42
CA PHE A 209 16.28 3.09 6.10
C PHE A 209 15.36 3.94 5.22
N VAL A 210 15.69 4.12 3.94
CA VAL A 210 14.87 4.85 2.98
C VAL A 210 13.54 4.17 2.77
N ASP A 211 13.50 2.83 2.71
CA ASP A 211 12.27 2.06 2.55
C ASP A 211 11.32 2.28 3.73
N ILE A 212 11.82 2.17 4.96
CA ILE A 212 11.03 2.46 6.17
C ILE A 212 10.47 3.88 6.15
N VAL A 213 11.30 4.88 5.85
CA VAL A 213 10.89 6.30 5.84
C VAL A 213 9.80 6.55 4.79
N ILE A 214 9.97 6.03 3.58
CA ILE A 214 8.98 6.22 2.50
C ILE A 214 7.66 5.50 2.85
N SER A 215 7.73 4.30 3.44
CA SER A 215 6.56 3.56 3.88
C SER A 215 5.78 4.30 4.97
N CYS A 216 6.47 4.90 5.94
CA CYS A 216 5.85 5.75 6.96
C CYS A 216 5.19 7.01 6.35
N ILE A 217 5.87 7.68 5.42
CA ILE A 217 5.32 8.84 4.69
C ILE A 217 4.05 8.45 3.94
N SER A 218 4.03 7.27 3.32
CA SER A 218 2.86 6.73 2.63
C SER A 218 1.64 6.64 3.56
N CYS A 219 1.81 6.06 4.74
CA CYS A 219 0.74 5.93 5.74
C CYS A 219 0.26 7.30 6.24
N ILE A 220 1.17 8.25 6.45
CA ILE A 220 0.81 9.61 6.87
C ILE A 220 -0.03 10.32 5.79
N LEU A 221 0.34 10.16 4.52
CA LEU A 221 -0.34 10.84 3.41
C LEU A 221 -1.68 10.20 3.04
N VAL A 222 -1.81 8.87 3.16
CA VAL A 222 -3.04 8.18 2.78
C VAL A 222 -4.21 8.55 3.68
N ILE A 223 -3.97 8.83 4.95
CA ILE A 223 -5.03 9.15 5.93
C ILE A 223 -5.82 10.41 5.54
N PRO A 224 -5.20 11.61 5.37
CA PRO A 224 -5.95 12.80 5.01
C PRO A 224 -6.59 12.69 3.63
N LEU A 225 -5.94 12.03 2.67
CA LEU A 225 -6.51 11.81 1.35
C LEU A 225 -7.74 10.92 1.40
N THR A 226 -7.70 9.85 2.20
CA THR A 226 -8.85 8.96 2.40
C THR A 226 -9.98 9.65 3.14
N ALA A 227 -9.65 10.34 4.25
CA ALA A 227 -10.64 11.09 5.03
C ALA A 227 -11.36 12.14 4.17
N PHE A 228 -10.64 12.85 3.30
CA PHE A 228 -11.22 13.79 2.37
C PHE A 228 -12.08 13.10 1.30
N ALA A 229 -11.56 12.05 0.67
CA ALA A 229 -12.25 11.33 -0.39
C ALA A 229 -13.59 10.73 0.10
N ILE A 230 -13.58 10.03 1.23
CA ILE A 230 -14.80 9.43 1.78
C ILE A 230 -15.81 10.51 2.23
N SER A 231 -15.37 11.58 2.90
CA SER A 231 -16.25 12.68 3.33
C SER A 231 -16.91 13.37 2.13
N TYR A 232 -16.16 13.55 1.03
CA TYR A 232 -16.67 14.13 -0.19
C TYR A 232 -17.70 13.22 -0.90
N ILE A 233 -17.43 11.91 -0.98
CA ILE A 233 -18.34 10.93 -1.58
C ILE A 233 -19.64 10.87 -0.77
N LEU A 234 -19.55 10.76 0.57
CA LEU A 234 -20.73 10.66 1.44
C LEU A 234 -21.62 11.90 1.40
N LYS A 235 -21.05 13.08 1.17
CA LYS A 235 -21.86 14.31 1.01
C LYS A 235 -22.44 14.50 -0.40
N ASN A 236 -21.93 13.78 -1.39
CA ASN A 236 -22.38 13.86 -2.78
C ASN A 236 -22.86 12.50 -3.30
N LEU A 237 -23.49 11.68 -2.46
CA LEU A 237 -23.93 10.31 -2.78
C LEU A 237 -24.71 10.24 -4.11
N ASN A 238 -25.66 11.14 -4.36
CA ASN A 238 -26.45 11.17 -5.60
C ASN A 238 -25.62 11.23 -6.88
N ARG A 239 -24.40 11.76 -6.82
CA ARG A 239 -23.50 11.84 -7.96
C ARG A 239 -22.77 10.54 -8.22
N PHE A 240 -22.58 9.73 -7.19
CA PHE A 240 -21.81 8.50 -7.21
C PHE A 240 -22.70 7.24 -7.24
N GLU A 241 -24.01 7.35 -7.10
CA GLU A 241 -24.98 6.24 -7.08
C GLU A 241 -24.75 5.19 -8.17
N LYS A 242 -24.47 5.64 -9.40
CA LYS A 242 -24.21 4.74 -10.54
C LYS A 242 -22.95 3.87 -10.37
N TYR A 243 -21.99 4.28 -9.57
CA TYR A 243 -20.69 3.62 -9.39
C TYR A 243 -20.61 2.77 -8.12
N LEU A 244 -21.63 2.83 -7.26
CA LEU A 244 -21.65 2.26 -5.91
C LEU A 244 -22.85 1.30 -5.71
N PRO A 245 -23.01 0.25 -6.54
CA PRO A 245 -24.21 -0.60 -6.51
C PRO A 245 -24.33 -1.43 -5.21
N ASP A 246 -23.23 -1.65 -4.51
CA ASP A 246 -23.17 -2.50 -3.30
C ASP A 246 -23.15 -1.66 -2.00
N ASP A 247 -23.54 -0.38 -2.06
CA ASP A 247 -23.52 0.48 -0.86
C ASP A 247 -24.82 0.37 -0.10
N ASP A 248 -24.75 -0.03 1.16
CA ASP A 248 -25.89 -0.23 2.05
C ASP A 248 -26.75 1.04 2.20
N LEU A 249 -26.14 2.24 2.07
CA LEU A 249 -26.85 3.51 2.11
C LEU A 249 -27.83 3.70 0.94
N PHE A 250 -27.51 3.20 -0.24
CA PHE A 250 -28.41 3.29 -1.40
C PHE A 250 -29.55 2.28 -1.27
N ILE A 251 -29.26 1.07 -0.79
CA ILE A 251 -30.28 0.05 -0.56
C ILE A 251 -31.31 0.58 0.44
N GLU A 252 -30.88 1.18 1.53
CA GLU A 252 -31.78 1.78 2.54
C GLU A 252 -32.58 2.97 2.00
N LEU A 253 -31.96 3.82 1.15
CA LEU A 253 -32.64 4.95 0.52
C LEU A 253 -33.70 4.49 -0.48
N ASP A 254 -33.45 3.43 -1.23
CA ASP A 254 -34.41 2.87 -2.19
C ASP A 254 -35.58 2.18 -1.46
N GLU A 255 -35.31 1.47 -0.37
CA GLU A 255 -36.38 0.92 0.49
C GLU A 255 -37.30 2.00 1.07
N LEU A 256 -36.71 3.13 1.51
CA LEU A 256 -37.48 4.28 1.99
C LEU A 256 -38.29 4.96 0.87
N ARG A 257 -37.76 5.01 -0.37
CA ARG A 257 -38.48 5.57 -1.55
C ARG A 257 -39.62 4.66 -2.01
N GLU A 258 -39.45 3.34 -1.91
CA GLU A 258 -40.49 2.37 -2.30
C GLU A 258 -41.56 2.14 -1.22
N GLY A 259 -41.44 2.75 -0.04
CA GLY A 259 -42.45 2.66 1.05
C GLY A 259 -42.60 1.26 1.63
N LYS A 260 -41.57 0.43 1.49
CA LYS A 260 -41.53 -0.90 2.13
C LYS A 260 -41.04 -0.76 3.57
N HIS A 261 -42.01 -0.60 4.49
CA HIS A 261 -41.84 -0.82 5.92
C HIS A 261 -42.58 -2.09 6.32
#